data_1961e5173bf91b884d9e520d6283bd42
#
_entry.id   1961e5173bf91b884d9e520d6283bd42
#
_cell.length_a   1.000
_cell.length_b   1.000
_cell.length_c   1.000
_cell.angle_alpha   90.00
_cell.angle_beta   90.00
_cell.angle_gamma   90.00
#
_symmetry.space_group_name_H-M   'P 1'
#
loop_
_entity.id
_entity.type
_entity.pdbx_description
1 polymer ?
#
loop_
_entity_poly.entity_id
_entity_poly.type
_entity_poly.pdbx_seq_one_letter_code
_entity_poly.pdbx_strand_id
1 'polypeptide(L)'
;MFQKSSRHISRVSRLTGAASAAILLIGLAACQTSGPSDIADITGSLGDKADQAQASSDPRRDLETYRERVKANPKDVDANLQYAKALRATGQRAQAAAVLEQAVLAQPTNRALLAGYGRALADNGDFQQAFDVLGRAHTPEDPDWRILSAQGAVLDQLDRHDEARQYYSSALKIRPDDPSVLSNLGLSYLLSKDLPKAEETLRHARERAPNDMRVRTNLAVVVSLEGRQAEAETIMKADLPPAEGAANVAALKRLLSRREASRTDTDKIPVAGRRND
;
A
#
# COMPACT_ATOMS: atom_id res chain seq x y z
N MET A 1 -19.27 67.70 -37.26
CA MET A 1 -18.50 67.43 -38.47
C MET A 1 -18.50 65.90 -38.60
N PHE A 2 -19.42 65.33 -39.41
CA PHE A 2 -19.24 64.87 -40.79
C PHE A 2 -18.13 63.85 -40.86
N GLN A 3 -18.28 62.56 -41.30
CA GLN A 3 -19.09 61.92 -42.35
C GLN A 3 -18.87 60.42 -42.19
N LYS A 4 -19.82 59.50 -42.13
CA LYS A 4 -20.60 58.85 -43.20
C LYS A 4 -19.76 58.20 -44.31
N SER A 5 -19.84 56.88 -44.45
CA SER A 5 -20.13 56.09 -45.64
C SER A 5 -19.89 54.64 -45.41
N SER A 6 -20.80 53.77 -45.37
CA SER A 6 -21.72 53.09 -46.35
C SER A 6 -21.05 52.06 -47.25
N ARG A 7 -21.58 50.86 -47.06
CA ARG A 7 -21.95 49.78 -48.01
C ARG A 7 -20.85 49.00 -48.75
N HIS A 8 -20.86 47.69 -48.62
CA HIS A 8 -21.43 46.90 -49.70
C HIS A 8 -21.76 45.49 -49.25
N ILE A 9 -22.95 45.10 -49.63
CA ILE A 9 -23.54 43.78 -49.51
C ILE A 9 -23.11 42.97 -50.74
N SER A 10 -22.71 41.70 -50.58
CA SER A 10 -22.95 40.69 -51.59
C SER A 10 -23.24 39.34 -50.98
N ARG A 11 -24.46 38.92 -51.24
CA ARG A 11 -24.96 37.56 -51.11
C ARG A 11 -24.31 36.68 -52.19
N VAL A 12 -24.13 35.38 -51.93
CA VAL A 12 -24.54 34.27 -52.75
C VAL A 12 -24.24 32.97 -52.01
N SER A 13 -25.25 32.30 -51.57
CA SER A 13 -25.90 31.01 -51.89
C SER A 13 -25.10 29.75 -51.65
N ARG A 14 -25.69 28.95 -50.71
CA ARG A 14 -26.05 27.52 -50.79
C ARG A 14 -25.01 26.54 -51.35
N LEU A 15 -24.65 25.57 -50.50
CA LEU A 15 -24.89 24.18 -50.87
C LEU A 15 -24.77 23.29 -49.63
N THR A 16 -25.71 22.43 -49.52
CA THR A 16 -25.99 21.34 -48.59
C THR A 16 -24.89 20.27 -48.63
N GLY A 17 -24.49 19.78 -47.47
CA GLY A 17 -23.65 18.60 -47.34
C GLY A 17 -23.70 18.10 -45.91
N ALA A 18 -24.67 17.21 -45.61
CA ALA A 18 -24.69 16.43 -44.40
C ALA A 18 -23.52 15.44 -44.41
N ALA A 19 -22.56 15.62 -43.52
CA ALA A 19 -21.56 14.63 -43.20
C ALA A 19 -21.59 14.39 -41.70
N SER A 20 -22.20 13.28 -41.34
CA SER A 20 -22.21 12.73 -39.99
C SER A 20 -20.77 12.39 -39.57
N ALA A 21 -20.12 13.27 -38.80
CA ALA A 21 -18.88 12.94 -38.13
C ALA A 21 -19.20 12.17 -36.85
N ALA A 22 -19.11 10.84 -36.93
CA ALA A 22 -19.05 9.97 -35.75
C ALA A 22 -17.78 10.36 -34.96
N ILE A 23 -17.96 11.06 -33.84
CA ILE A 23 -16.90 11.30 -32.86
C ILE A 23 -16.65 9.98 -32.15
N LEU A 24 -15.65 9.24 -32.62
CA LEU A 24 -15.00 8.17 -31.88
C LEU A 24 -14.35 8.79 -30.64
N LEU A 25 -15.03 8.68 -29.51
CA LEU A 25 -14.43 8.83 -28.20
C LEU A 25 -13.44 7.69 -28.00
N ILE A 26 -12.21 7.90 -28.46
CA ILE A 26 -11.08 7.06 -28.02
C ILE A 26 -10.91 7.39 -26.55
N GLY A 27 -11.45 6.52 -25.70
CA GLY A 27 -11.13 6.51 -24.30
C GLY A 27 -9.61 6.39 -24.17
N LEU A 28 -8.97 7.47 -23.74
CA LEU A 28 -7.65 7.42 -23.15
C LEU A 28 -7.76 6.52 -21.91
N ALA A 29 -7.53 5.21 -22.14
CA ALA A 29 -7.11 4.34 -21.06
C ALA A 29 -5.81 4.95 -20.54
N ALA A 30 -5.93 5.71 -19.45
CA ALA A 30 -4.78 6.09 -18.67
C ALA A 30 -4.05 4.80 -18.34
N CYS A 31 -2.88 4.61 -18.94
CA CYS A 31 -1.90 3.67 -18.45
C CYS A 31 -1.60 4.14 -17.02
N GLN A 32 -2.26 3.53 -16.05
CA GLN A 32 -1.77 3.55 -14.69
C GLN A 32 -0.42 2.84 -14.77
N THR A 33 0.63 3.65 -14.79
CA THR A 33 1.98 3.19 -14.52
C THR A 33 1.92 2.51 -13.16
N SER A 34 2.08 1.20 -13.17
CA SER A 34 2.27 0.39 -11.96
C SER A 34 3.54 0.89 -11.29
N GLY A 35 3.40 1.91 -10.44
CA GLY A 35 4.42 2.32 -9.50
C GLY A 35 4.58 1.27 -8.40
N PRO A 36 5.44 1.45 -7.42
CA PRO A 36 5.93 0.46 -6.46
C PRO A 36 4.89 -0.18 -5.53
N SER A 37 3.63 -0.27 -5.95
CA SER A 37 2.51 -0.89 -5.24
C SER A 37 2.64 -2.41 -5.03
N ASP A 38 3.48 -3.09 -5.82
CA ASP A 38 3.64 -4.56 -5.71
C ASP A 38 4.32 -5.01 -4.41
N ILE A 39 5.10 -4.12 -3.77
CA ILE A 39 5.74 -4.42 -2.47
C ILE A 39 4.75 -4.21 -1.32
N ALA A 40 3.83 -3.26 -1.44
CA ALA A 40 2.78 -3.04 -0.44
C ALA A 40 1.84 -4.25 -0.34
N ASP A 41 1.60 -4.97 -1.44
CA ASP A 41 0.82 -6.22 -1.44
C ASP A 41 1.58 -7.39 -0.78
N ILE A 42 2.93 -7.38 -0.81
CA ILE A 42 3.76 -8.38 -0.12
C ILE A 42 3.87 -8.04 1.38
N THR A 43 4.00 -6.77 1.73
CA THR A 43 4.15 -6.33 3.13
C THR A 43 2.83 -6.46 3.90
N GLY A 44 1.71 -6.64 3.23
CA GLY A 44 0.37 -6.67 3.83
C GLY A 44 0.10 -5.37 4.59
N SER A 45 -1.08 -4.80 4.45
CA SER A 45 -1.52 -3.63 5.21
C SER A 45 -0.89 -3.60 6.62
N LEU A 46 -0.19 -2.50 6.94
CA LEU A 46 0.57 -2.32 8.18
C LEU A 46 -0.22 -2.81 9.42
N GLY A 47 -0.04 -4.07 9.75
CA GLY A 47 -0.13 -4.64 11.07
C GLY A 47 -1.43 -4.64 11.86
N ASP A 48 -2.61 -4.98 11.34
CA ASP A 48 -3.79 -5.16 12.19
C ASP A 48 -4.31 -6.61 12.21
N LYS A 49 -3.57 -7.52 12.89
CA LYS A 49 -4.10 -8.85 13.21
C LYS A 49 -5.07 -8.87 14.39
N ALA A 50 -4.97 -7.90 15.30
CA ALA A 50 -5.84 -7.85 16.47
C ALA A 50 -7.32 -7.57 16.13
N ASP A 51 -7.57 -6.98 14.96
CA ASP A 51 -8.91 -6.53 14.56
C ASP A 51 -9.63 -7.43 13.54
N GLN A 52 -9.02 -8.53 13.09
CA GLN A 52 -9.68 -9.42 12.12
C GLN A 52 -10.81 -10.27 12.72
N ALA A 53 -10.90 -10.34 14.03
CA ALA A 53 -11.91 -11.18 14.71
C ALA A 53 -13.33 -10.60 14.73
N GLN A 54 -13.56 -9.36 14.28
CA GLN A 54 -14.86 -8.69 14.30
C GLN A 54 -15.31 -8.09 12.97
N ALA A 55 -14.64 -8.41 11.86
CA ALA A 55 -15.10 -7.98 10.54
C ALA A 55 -16.40 -8.74 10.19
N SER A 56 -17.49 -8.01 9.92
CA SER A 56 -18.70 -8.60 9.35
C SER A 56 -18.39 -9.16 7.96
N SER A 57 -19.19 -10.10 7.50
CA SER A 57 -19.00 -10.80 6.22
C SER A 57 -19.16 -9.90 4.97
N ASP A 58 -19.50 -8.61 5.13
CA ASP A 58 -19.72 -7.67 4.02
C ASP A 58 -19.03 -6.31 4.28
N PRO A 59 -17.83 -6.07 3.70
CA PRO A 59 -17.10 -4.81 3.85
C PRO A 59 -17.85 -3.56 3.36
N ARG A 60 -18.81 -3.72 2.44
CA ARG A 60 -19.63 -2.59 1.94
C ARG A 60 -20.68 -2.18 2.94
N ARG A 61 -21.28 -3.15 3.64
CA ARG A 61 -22.25 -2.88 4.71
C ARG A 61 -21.58 -2.17 5.89
N ASP A 62 -20.39 -2.60 6.25
CA ASP A 62 -19.58 -1.96 7.29
C ASP A 62 -19.26 -0.51 6.92
N LEU A 63 -18.88 -0.26 5.67
CA LEU A 63 -18.58 1.07 5.15
C LEU A 63 -19.75 2.04 5.40
N GLU A 64 -20.99 1.67 5.03
CA GLU A 64 -22.16 2.53 5.20
C GLU A 64 -22.50 2.74 6.68
N THR A 65 -22.41 1.68 7.49
CA THR A 65 -22.68 1.74 8.93
C THR A 65 -21.71 2.73 9.62
N TYR A 66 -20.42 2.63 9.35
CA TYR A 66 -19.44 3.53 9.97
C TYR A 66 -19.51 4.94 9.40
N ARG A 67 -19.85 5.10 8.13
CA ARG A 67 -20.10 6.42 7.53
C ARG A 67 -21.24 7.17 8.24
N GLU A 68 -22.37 6.51 8.52
CA GLU A 68 -23.48 7.12 9.24
C GLU A 68 -23.13 7.44 10.70
N ARG A 69 -22.31 6.59 11.35
CA ARG A 69 -21.82 6.89 12.72
C ARG A 69 -20.92 8.14 12.72
N VAL A 70 -20.01 8.28 11.77
CA VAL A 70 -19.15 9.48 11.64
C VAL A 70 -19.98 10.73 11.36
N LYS A 71 -21.02 10.63 10.51
CA LYS A 71 -21.94 11.76 10.26
C LYS A 71 -22.68 12.18 11.52
N ALA A 72 -23.16 11.21 12.30
CA ALA A 72 -23.90 11.47 13.54
C ALA A 72 -23.00 12.08 14.62
N ASN A 73 -21.74 11.64 14.71
CA ASN A 73 -20.76 12.16 15.65
C ASN A 73 -19.35 12.22 15.02
N PRO A 74 -18.98 13.34 14.37
CA PRO A 74 -17.69 13.50 13.74
C PRO A 74 -16.48 13.41 14.69
N LYS A 75 -16.70 13.56 16.00
CA LYS A 75 -15.66 13.45 17.04
C LYS A 75 -15.53 12.05 17.63
N ASP A 76 -16.35 11.09 17.22
CA ASP A 76 -16.22 9.70 17.65
C ASP A 76 -14.96 9.08 17.04
N VAL A 77 -13.96 8.88 17.89
CA VAL A 77 -12.64 8.34 17.51
C VAL A 77 -12.78 6.95 16.91
N ASP A 78 -13.54 6.07 17.56
CA ASP A 78 -13.73 4.69 17.10
C ASP A 78 -14.45 4.67 15.73
N ALA A 79 -15.53 5.44 15.58
CA ALA A 79 -16.25 5.51 14.32
C ALA A 79 -15.35 5.98 13.16
N ASN A 80 -14.48 6.99 13.37
CA ASN A 80 -13.56 7.47 12.36
C ASN A 80 -12.50 6.41 11.99
N LEU A 81 -11.95 5.71 12.99
CA LEU A 81 -10.96 4.65 12.77
C LEU A 81 -11.57 3.46 12.01
N GLN A 82 -12.76 3.00 12.40
CA GLN A 82 -13.44 1.89 11.73
C GLN A 82 -13.89 2.27 10.32
N TYR A 83 -14.36 3.51 10.10
CA TYR A 83 -14.72 3.99 8.77
C TYR A 83 -13.48 4.02 7.85
N ALA A 84 -12.37 4.56 8.31
CA ALA A 84 -11.13 4.57 7.55
C ALA A 84 -10.62 3.14 7.27
N LYS A 85 -10.74 2.21 8.23
CA LYS A 85 -10.40 0.80 8.04
C LYS A 85 -11.27 0.16 6.94
N ALA A 86 -12.59 0.39 6.94
CA ALA A 86 -13.50 -0.10 5.90
C ALA A 86 -13.17 0.50 4.52
N LEU A 87 -12.84 1.80 4.45
CA LEU A 87 -12.40 2.46 3.22
C LEU A 87 -11.11 1.83 2.67
N ARG A 88 -10.13 1.57 3.52
CA ARG A 88 -8.87 0.89 3.14
C ARG A 88 -9.15 -0.53 2.61
N ALA A 89 -9.98 -1.30 3.30
CA ALA A 89 -10.36 -2.65 2.89
C ALA A 89 -11.08 -2.70 1.53
N THR A 90 -11.76 -1.62 1.14
CA THR A 90 -12.43 -1.48 -0.16
C THR A 90 -11.57 -0.73 -1.21
N GLY A 91 -10.28 -0.49 -0.93
CA GLY A 91 -9.35 0.16 -1.83
C GLY A 91 -9.45 1.68 -1.93
N GLN A 92 -10.30 2.31 -1.11
CA GLN A 92 -10.54 3.76 -1.11
C GLN A 92 -9.51 4.49 -0.23
N ARG A 93 -8.22 4.32 -0.55
CA ARG A 93 -7.07 4.74 0.29
C ARG A 93 -7.02 6.25 0.51
N ALA A 94 -7.18 7.04 -0.54
CA ALA A 94 -7.19 8.50 -0.44
C ALA A 94 -8.35 9.02 0.43
N GLN A 95 -9.52 8.40 0.34
CA GLN A 95 -10.67 8.77 1.16
C GLN A 95 -10.44 8.40 2.64
N ALA A 96 -9.81 7.26 2.92
CA ALA A 96 -9.43 6.88 4.28
C ALA A 96 -8.48 7.90 4.91
N ALA A 97 -7.47 8.36 4.16
CA ALA A 97 -6.56 9.40 4.62
C ALA A 97 -7.30 10.72 4.90
N ALA A 98 -8.18 11.16 3.99
CA ALA A 98 -8.96 12.40 4.16
C ALA A 98 -9.90 12.38 5.38
N VAL A 99 -10.57 11.25 5.64
CA VAL A 99 -11.43 11.08 6.83
C VAL A 99 -10.61 11.21 8.11
N LEU A 100 -9.45 10.56 8.19
CA LEU A 100 -8.61 10.62 9.38
C LEU A 100 -7.88 11.95 9.52
N GLU A 101 -7.57 12.64 8.44
CA GLU A 101 -7.08 14.02 8.47
C GLU A 101 -8.06 14.95 9.19
N GLN A 102 -9.33 14.91 8.79
CA GLN A 102 -10.37 15.71 9.43
C GLN A 102 -10.54 15.36 10.93
N ALA A 103 -10.48 14.09 11.28
CA ALA A 103 -10.54 13.65 12.66
C ALA A 103 -9.33 14.14 13.49
N VAL A 104 -8.11 14.11 12.91
CA VAL A 104 -6.88 14.63 13.54
C VAL A 104 -6.93 16.14 13.67
N LEU A 105 -7.47 16.89 12.69
CA LEU A 105 -7.65 18.34 12.81
C LEU A 105 -8.58 18.70 13.98
N ALA A 106 -9.61 17.91 14.22
CA ALA A 106 -10.52 18.09 15.35
C ALA A 106 -9.93 17.67 16.70
N GLN A 107 -8.96 16.72 16.71
CA GLN A 107 -8.35 16.14 17.90
C GLN A 107 -6.84 15.91 17.68
N PRO A 108 -6.01 16.97 17.61
CA PRO A 108 -4.63 16.91 17.08
C PRO A 108 -3.63 16.16 17.96
N THR A 109 -3.99 15.85 19.20
CA THR A 109 -3.14 15.11 20.15
C THR A 109 -3.64 13.68 20.39
N ASN A 110 -4.72 13.26 19.71
CA ASN A 110 -5.25 11.91 19.87
C ASN A 110 -4.33 10.90 19.19
N ARG A 111 -3.59 10.13 19.99
CA ARG A 111 -2.59 9.17 19.50
C ARG A 111 -3.18 8.07 18.61
N ALA A 112 -4.40 7.60 18.91
CA ALA A 112 -5.06 6.57 18.10
C ALA A 112 -5.41 7.10 16.70
N LEU A 113 -5.94 8.34 16.61
CA LEU A 113 -6.21 8.99 15.33
C LEU A 113 -4.92 9.26 14.55
N LEU A 114 -3.86 9.74 15.21
CA LEU A 114 -2.56 9.96 14.59
C LEU A 114 -1.99 8.64 14.04
N ALA A 115 -2.04 7.55 14.81
CA ALA A 115 -1.59 6.24 14.35
C ALA A 115 -2.42 5.72 13.15
N GLY A 116 -3.73 5.87 13.20
CA GLY A 116 -4.63 5.53 12.10
C GLY A 116 -4.36 6.36 10.85
N TYR A 117 -4.20 7.68 11.01
CA TYR A 117 -3.91 8.60 9.90
C TYR A 117 -2.55 8.30 9.25
N GLY A 118 -1.51 8.09 10.04
CA GLY A 118 -0.21 7.72 9.51
C GLY A 118 -0.23 6.41 8.68
N ARG A 119 -1.00 5.40 9.14
CA ARG A 119 -1.19 4.16 8.35
C ARG A 119 -1.98 4.42 7.07
N ALA A 120 -3.03 5.25 7.10
CA ALA A 120 -3.81 5.57 5.92
C ALA A 120 -2.98 6.35 4.88
N LEU A 121 -2.13 7.26 5.31
CA LEU A 121 -1.16 7.96 4.47
C LEU A 121 -0.17 6.98 3.82
N ALA A 122 0.38 6.05 4.60
CA ALA A 122 1.28 5.03 4.07
C ALA A 122 0.60 4.16 2.99
N ASP A 123 -0.65 3.73 3.22
CA ASP A 123 -1.41 2.98 2.22
C ASP A 123 -1.73 3.81 0.96
N ASN A 124 -1.83 5.13 1.11
CA ASN A 124 -2.05 6.07 -0.01
C ASN A 124 -0.76 6.39 -0.78
N GLY A 125 0.42 6.03 -0.23
CA GLY A 125 1.74 6.31 -0.81
C GLY A 125 2.38 7.62 -0.33
N ASP A 126 1.78 8.32 0.62
CA ASP A 126 2.27 9.57 1.19
C ASP A 126 3.29 9.28 2.32
N PHE A 127 4.37 8.58 1.97
CA PHE A 127 5.27 7.95 2.94
C PHE A 127 5.97 8.94 3.88
N GLN A 128 6.47 10.06 3.37
CA GLN A 128 7.14 11.03 4.23
C GLN A 128 6.17 11.62 5.27
N GLN A 129 4.97 11.99 4.84
CA GLN A 129 3.95 12.49 5.76
C GLN A 129 3.48 11.42 6.74
N ALA A 130 3.37 10.16 6.30
CA ALA A 130 3.06 9.02 7.16
C ALA A 130 4.09 8.87 8.29
N PHE A 131 5.39 8.95 7.98
CA PHE A 131 6.48 8.88 8.95
C PHE A 131 6.36 9.97 10.01
N ASP A 132 6.14 11.22 9.58
CA ASP A 132 6.04 12.38 10.46
C ASP A 132 4.81 12.29 11.38
N VAL A 133 3.65 11.87 10.84
CA VAL A 133 2.41 11.71 11.62
C VAL A 133 2.53 10.55 12.62
N LEU A 134 3.11 9.41 12.21
CA LEU A 134 3.36 8.28 13.11
C LEU A 134 4.29 8.68 14.27
N GLY A 135 5.30 9.51 14.00
CA GLY A 135 6.21 10.03 15.05
C GLY A 135 5.50 10.83 16.13
N ARG A 136 4.35 11.42 15.83
CA ARG A 136 3.52 12.15 16.81
C ARG A 136 2.56 11.24 17.58
N ALA A 137 2.39 9.99 17.18
CA ALA A 137 1.43 9.07 17.77
C ALA A 137 1.95 8.35 19.02
N HIS A 138 3.23 8.47 19.35
CA HIS A 138 3.86 7.95 20.54
C HIS A 138 4.91 8.94 21.08
N THR A 139 5.49 8.67 22.25
CA THR A 139 6.59 9.47 22.80
C THR A 139 7.76 8.56 23.17
N PRO A 140 8.98 9.11 23.34
CA PRO A 140 10.13 8.31 23.79
C PRO A 140 9.92 7.63 25.15
N GLU A 141 9.10 8.25 26.02
CA GLU A 141 8.77 7.74 27.38
C GLU A 141 7.68 6.66 27.35
N ASP A 142 6.83 6.67 26.30
CA ASP A 142 5.74 5.72 26.11
C ASP A 142 5.72 5.25 24.65
N PRO A 143 6.70 4.42 24.25
CA PRO A 143 6.83 3.96 22.88
C PRO A 143 5.86 2.81 22.60
N ASP A 144 5.15 2.89 21.47
CA ASP A 144 4.31 1.80 20.98
C ASP A 144 5.05 1.01 19.89
N TRP A 145 5.29 -0.26 20.12
CA TRP A 145 5.99 -1.15 19.18
C TRP A 145 5.29 -1.25 17.82
N ARG A 146 3.95 -1.12 17.78
CA ARG A 146 3.19 -1.16 16.53
C ARG A 146 3.46 0.09 15.69
N ILE A 147 3.59 1.25 16.34
CA ILE A 147 3.89 2.51 15.67
C ILE A 147 5.34 2.50 15.19
N LEU A 148 6.27 2.03 16.02
CA LEU A 148 7.67 1.86 15.62
C LEU A 148 7.80 0.91 14.41
N SER A 149 7.09 -0.21 14.43
CA SER A 149 7.07 -1.13 13.29
C SER A 149 6.48 -0.49 12.02
N ALA A 150 5.42 0.32 12.16
CA ALA A 150 4.84 1.06 11.04
C ALA A 150 5.80 2.13 10.49
N GLN A 151 6.53 2.85 11.35
CA GLN A 151 7.57 3.79 10.92
C GLN A 151 8.70 3.07 10.17
N GLY A 152 9.13 1.90 10.64
CA GLY A 152 10.09 1.07 9.92
C GLY A 152 9.59 0.69 8.52
N ALA A 153 8.34 0.25 8.40
CA ALA A 153 7.76 -0.11 7.11
C ALA A 153 7.64 1.10 6.16
N VAL A 154 7.34 2.27 6.67
CA VAL A 154 7.33 3.52 5.89
C VAL A 154 8.73 3.91 5.43
N LEU A 155 9.75 3.75 6.28
CA LEU A 155 11.15 3.99 5.91
C LEU A 155 11.63 3.02 4.81
N ASP A 156 11.20 1.75 4.85
CA ASP A 156 11.48 0.80 3.78
C ASP A 156 10.89 1.25 2.43
N GLN A 157 9.71 1.86 2.42
CA GLN A 157 9.11 2.44 1.21
C GLN A 157 9.84 3.71 0.71
N LEU A 158 10.63 4.35 1.58
CA LEU A 158 11.49 5.48 1.25
C LEU A 158 12.94 5.05 0.92
N ASP A 159 13.18 3.75 0.70
CA ASP A 159 14.49 3.13 0.47
C ASP A 159 15.52 3.36 1.61
N ARG A 160 15.05 3.73 2.82
CA ARG A 160 15.85 3.98 4.01
C ARG A 160 15.94 2.73 4.90
N HIS A 161 16.39 1.62 4.30
CA HIS A 161 16.34 0.29 4.93
C HIS A 161 17.15 0.17 6.22
N ASP A 162 18.32 0.81 6.33
CA ASP A 162 19.13 0.78 7.55
C ASP A 162 18.43 1.44 8.72
N GLU A 163 17.75 2.55 8.48
CA GLU A 163 16.96 3.24 9.49
C GLU A 163 15.71 2.42 9.84
N ALA A 164 15.03 1.83 8.85
CA ALA A 164 13.88 0.95 9.07
C ALA A 164 14.22 -0.16 10.07
N ARG A 165 15.38 -0.82 9.90
CA ARG A 165 15.85 -1.89 10.80
C ARG A 165 16.10 -1.42 12.24
N GLN A 166 16.49 -0.16 12.44
CA GLN A 166 16.62 0.41 13.80
C GLN A 166 15.24 0.52 14.48
N TYR A 167 14.22 0.93 13.74
CA TYR A 167 12.84 1.00 14.22
C TYR A 167 12.28 -0.38 14.54
N TYR A 168 12.49 -1.39 13.67
CA TYR A 168 12.10 -2.77 13.96
C TYR A 168 12.83 -3.34 15.17
N SER A 169 14.13 -3.07 15.30
CA SER A 169 14.89 -3.48 16.48
C SER A 169 14.35 -2.84 17.76
N SER A 170 13.93 -1.58 17.69
CA SER A 170 13.30 -0.89 18.82
C SER A 170 11.94 -1.47 19.17
N ALA A 171 11.13 -1.82 18.15
CA ALA A 171 9.86 -2.52 18.33
C ALA A 171 10.05 -3.90 18.99
N LEU A 172 11.06 -4.67 18.56
CA LEU A 172 11.38 -5.98 19.12
C LEU A 172 11.93 -5.92 20.54
N LYS A 173 12.56 -4.82 20.95
CA LYS A 173 12.93 -4.60 22.38
C LYS A 173 11.71 -4.50 23.28
N ILE A 174 10.61 -3.91 22.79
CA ILE A 174 9.36 -3.75 23.54
C ILE A 174 8.52 -5.03 23.47
N ARG A 175 8.46 -5.64 22.29
CA ARG A 175 7.71 -6.87 22.02
C ARG A 175 8.64 -7.91 21.40
N PRO A 176 9.40 -8.64 22.20
CA PRO A 176 10.31 -9.68 21.70
C PRO A 176 9.56 -10.72 20.88
N ASP A 177 10.17 -11.16 19.79
CA ASP A 177 9.68 -12.25 18.94
C ASP A 177 8.29 -12.01 18.32
N ASP A 178 7.81 -10.76 18.24
CA ASP A 178 6.54 -10.49 17.55
C ASP A 178 6.66 -10.88 16.07
N PRO A 179 5.84 -11.82 15.57
CA PRO A 179 6.00 -12.38 14.23
C PRO A 179 5.72 -11.34 13.12
N SER A 180 4.92 -10.31 13.39
CA SER A 180 4.64 -9.26 12.41
C SER A 180 5.83 -8.33 12.26
N VAL A 181 6.49 -7.98 13.36
CA VAL A 181 7.71 -7.16 13.34
C VAL A 181 8.87 -7.93 12.73
N LEU A 182 9.05 -9.22 13.09
CA LEU A 182 10.06 -10.09 12.47
C LEU A 182 9.81 -10.24 10.97
N SER A 183 8.56 -10.38 10.54
CA SER A 183 8.22 -10.45 9.11
C SER A 183 8.59 -9.18 8.37
N ASN A 184 8.31 -8.01 8.93
CA ASN A 184 8.68 -6.72 8.35
C ASN A 184 10.21 -6.55 8.30
N LEU A 185 10.92 -6.92 9.37
CA LEU A 185 12.39 -6.91 9.40
C LEU A 185 13.00 -7.82 8.34
N GLY A 186 12.45 -9.03 8.17
CA GLY A 186 12.88 -9.95 7.11
C GLY A 186 12.66 -9.38 5.71
N LEU A 187 11.54 -8.68 5.47
CA LEU A 187 11.30 -7.97 4.22
C LEU A 187 12.27 -6.79 4.02
N SER A 188 12.62 -6.06 5.06
CA SER A 188 13.63 -5.00 5.00
C SER A 188 15.00 -5.54 4.55
N TYR A 189 15.42 -6.72 5.06
CA TYR A 189 16.61 -7.41 4.57
C TYR A 189 16.47 -7.85 3.10
N LEU A 190 15.30 -8.35 2.71
CA LEU A 190 15.02 -8.70 1.32
C LEU A 190 15.14 -7.49 0.38
N LEU A 191 14.63 -6.33 0.76
CA LEU A 191 14.70 -5.08 -0.02
C LEU A 191 16.15 -4.63 -0.20
N SER A 192 16.99 -4.76 0.83
CA SER A 192 18.42 -4.49 0.75
C SER A 192 19.24 -5.65 0.17
N LYS A 193 18.58 -6.71 -0.37
CA LYS A 193 19.18 -7.89 -1.02
C LYS A 193 20.05 -8.77 -0.09
N ASP A 194 19.90 -8.63 1.22
CA ASP A 194 20.53 -9.51 2.21
C ASP A 194 19.66 -10.75 2.42
N LEU A 195 19.65 -11.65 1.41
CA LEU A 195 18.81 -12.85 1.42
C LEU A 195 19.07 -13.77 2.61
N PRO A 196 20.34 -14.02 3.05
CA PRO A 196 20.58 -14.86 4.22
C PRO A 196 19.91 -14.35 5.50
N LYS A 197 20.04 -13.04 5.79
CA LYS A 197 19.38 -12.45 6.97
C LYS A 197 17.86 -12.38 6.81
N ALA A 198 17.37 -12.15 5.60
CA ALA A 198 15.93 -12.19 5.31
C ALA A 198 15.37 -13.58 5.64
N GLU A 199 16.03 -14.64 5.17
CA GLU A 199 15.60 -16.02 5.44
C GLU A 199 15.63 -16.33 6.94
N GLU A 200 16.75 -16.10 7.62
CA GLU A 200 16.91 -16.34 9.05
C GLU A 200 15.78 -15.68 9.86
N THR A 201 15.56 -14.38 9.59
CA THR A 201 14.54 -13.60 10.30
C THR A 201 13.11 -14.11 10.01
N LEU A 202 12.81 -14.47 8.76
CA LEU A 202 11.50 -14.98 8.37
C LEU A 202 11.26 -16.42 8.87
N ARG A 203 12.29 -17.24 9.00
CA ARG A 203 12.18 -18.56 9.67
C ARG A 203 11.82 -18.37 11.14
N HIS A 204 12.48 -17.45 11.84
CA HIS A 204 12.13 -17.12 13.21
C HIS A 204 10.68 -16.58 13.32
N ALA A 205 10.25 -15.70 12.41
CA ALA A 205 8.84 -15.27 12.36
C ALA A 205 7.87 -16.44 12.19
N ARG A 206 8.21 -17.43 11.34
CA ARG A 206 7.40 -18.61 11.09
C ARG A 206 7.30 -19.54 12.32
N GLU A 207 8.38 -19.70 13.08
CA GLU A 207 8.35 -20.46 14.35
C GLU A 207 7.35 -19.87 15.34
N ARG A 208 7.23 -18.52 15.38
CA ARG A 208 6.30 -17.79 16.26
C ARG A 208 4.86 -17.75 15.73
N ALA A 209 4.68 -17.86 14.41
CA ALA A 209 3.37 -17.82 13.76
C ALA A 209 3.31 -18.81 12.58
N PRO A 210 3.30 -20.14 12.83
CA PRO A 210 3.37 -21.13 11.77
C PRO A 210 2.20 -21.09 10.79
N ASN A 211 1.02 -20.64 11.24
CA ASN A 211 -0.19 -20.53 10.44
C ASN A 211 -0.39 -19.15 9.78
N ASP A 212 0.58 -18.23 9.97
CA ASP A 212 0.48 -16.92 9.32
C ASP A 212 0.82 -17.02 7.83
N MET A 213 -0.18 -16.82 6.97
CA MET A 213 -0.01 -16.88 5.53
C MET A 213 0.99 -15.84 5.02
N ARG A 214 1.03 -14.64 5.60
CA ARG A 214 1.97 -13.57 5.18
C ARG A 214 3.42 -13.97 5.47
N VAL A 215 3.69 -14.43 6.69
CA VAL A 215 5.02 -14.91 7.09
C VAL A 215 5.45 -16.07 6.19
N ARG A 216 4.55 -17.01 5.92
CA ARG A 216 4.79 -18.15 5.03
C ARG A 216 5.12 -17.72 3.62
N THR A 217 4.33 -16.78 3.05
CA THR A 217 4.54 -16.25 1.70
C THR A 217 5.87 -15.50 1.61
N ASN A 218 6.17 -14.63 2.57
CA ASN A 218 7.42 -13.86 2.61
C ASN A 218 8.64 -14.79 2.65
N LEU A 219 8.62 -15.82 3.50
CA LEU A 219 9.69 -16.82 3.54
C LEU A 219 9.81 -17.59 2.22
N ALA A 220 8.70 -18.03 1.64
CA ALA A 220 8.71 -18.74 0.37
C ALA A 220 9.27 -17.87 -0.78
N VAL A 221 8.99 -16.56 -0.78
CA VAL A 221 9.58 -15.61 -1.75
C VAL A 221 11.09 -15.55 -1.60
N VAL A 222 11.61 -15.40 -0.38
CA VAL A 222 13.06 -15.33 -0.13
C VAL A 222 13.74 -16.63 -0.56
N VAL A 223 13.24 -17.77 -0.13
CA VAL A 223 13.78 -19.11 -0.49
C VAL A 223 13.75 -19.34 -2.02
N SER A 224 12.69 -18.87 -2.70
CA SER A 224 12.62 -18.91 -4.17
C SER A 224 13.70 -18.05 -4.84
N LEU A 225 13.96 -16.86 -4.30
CA LEU A 225 15.01 -15.96 -4.83
C LEU A 225 16.42 -16.50 -4.64
N GLU A 226 16.61 -17.40 -3.69
CA GLU A 226 17.86 -18.17 -3.51
C GLU A 226 17.95 -19.40 -4.43
N GLY A 227 16.96 -19.60 -5.32
CA GLY A 227 16.92 -20.70 -6.28
C GLY A 227 16.32 -22.00 -5.74
N ARG A 228 15.85 -22.05 -4.49
CA ARG A 228 15.31 -23.26 -3.81
C ARG A 228 13.80 -23.39 -4.02
N GLN A 229 13.37 -23.50 -5.30
CA GLN A 229 11.94 -23.51 -5.69
C GLN A 229 11.15 -24.63 -5.05
N ALA A 230 11.68 -25.85 -4.99
CA ALA A 230 11.01 -27.01 -4.39
C ALA A 230 10.73 -26.82 -2.90
N GLU A 231 11.66 -26.19 -2.19
CA GLU A 231 11.51 -25.87 -0.77
C GLU A 231 10.45 -24.77 -0.58
N ALA A 232 10.45 -23.73 -1.40
CA ALA A 232 9.45 -22.67 -1.35
C ALA A 232 8.03 -23.23 -1.56
N GLU A 233 7.85 -24.15 -2.51
CA GLU A 233 6.57 -24.83 -2.72
C GLU A 233 6.17 -25.68 -1.49
N THR A 234 7.13 -26.34 -0.85
CA THR A 234 6.88 -27.11 0.38
C THR A 234 6.43 -26.19 1.52
N ILE A 235 7.09 -25.01 1.67
CA ILE A 235 6.71 -23.99 2.65
C ILE A 235 5.26 -23.53 2.42
N MET A 236 4.87 -23.30 1.16
CA MET A 236 3.52 -22.82 0.81
C MET A 236 2.43 -23.88 1.02
N LYS A 237 2.78 -25.18 0.95
CA LYS A 237 1.84 -26.30 1.13
C LYS A 237 1.73 -26.77 2.59
N ALA A 238 2.70 -26.43 3.42
CA ALA A 238 2.80 -26.96 4.77
C ALA A 238 1.52 -26.75 5.59
N ASP A 239 1.07 -27.82 6.23
CA ASP A 239 -0.08 -27.84 7.15
C ASP A 239 -1.44 -27.43 6.53
N LEU A 240 -1.58 -27.54 5.20
CA LEU A 240 -2.78 -27.14 4.46
C LEU A 240 -3.40 -28.33 3.70
N PRO A 241 -4.73 -28.33 3.51
CA PRO A 241 -5.38 -29.24 2.58
C PRO A 241 -4.77 -29.13 1.17
N PRO A 242 -4.69 -30.24 0.39
CA PRO A 242 -4.00 -30.25 -0.90
C PRO A 242 -4.47 -29.19 -1.89
N ALA A 243 -5.77 -28.91 -1.94
CA ALA A 243 -6.32 -27.89 -2.84
C ALA A 243 -5.89 -26.48 -2.45
N GLU A 244 -5.88 -26.18 -1.16
CA GLU A 244 -5.45 -24.88 -0.62
C GLU A 244 -3.94 -24.69 -0.80
N GLY A 245 -3.14 -25.72 -0.50
CA GLY A 245 -1.70 -25.71 -0.75
C GLY A 245 -1.37 -25.47 -2.23
N ALA A 246 -2.10 -26.11 -3.15
CA ALA A 246 -1.93 -25.88 -4.59
C ALA A 246 -2.29 -24.45 -5.01
N ALA A 247 -3.37 -23.88 -4.47
CA ALA A 247 -3.78 -22.51 -4.74
C ALA A 247 -2.69 -21.51 -4.26
N ASN A 248 -2.10 -21.73 -3.10
CA ASN A 248 -1.05 -20.89 -2.52
C ASN A 248 0.25 -20.95 -3.35
N VAL A 249 0.63 -22.14 -3.83
CA VAL A 249 1.77 -22.27 -4.77
C VAL A 249 1.50 -21.54 -6.08
N ALA A 250 0.29 -21.63 -6.62
CA ALA A 250 -0.07 -20.89 -7.82
C ALA A 250 -0.03 -19.36 -7.60
N ALA A 251 -0.40 -18.88 -6.42
CA ALA A 251 -0.28 -17.47 -6.04
C ALA A 251 1.19 -17.03 -5.95
N LEU A 252 2.05 -17.83 -5.30
CA LEU A 252 3.50 -17.57 -5.24
C LEU A 252 4.12 -17.47 -6.65
N LYS A 253 3.82 -18.42 -7.53
CA LYS A 253 4.31 -18.41 -8.92
C LYS A 253 3.88 -17.16 -9.69
N ARG A 254 2.64 -16.71 -9.51
CA ARG A 254 2.15 -15.45 -10.11
C ARG A 254 2.90 -14.22 -9.58
N LEU A 255 3.19 -14.18 -8.29
CA LEU A 255 3.92 -13.09 -7.65
C LEU A 255 5.35 -13.01 -8.19
N LEU A 256 6.05 -14.14 -8.28
CA LEU A 256 7.41 -14.20 -8.80
C LEU A 256 7.48 -13.80 -10.29
N SER A 257 6.54 -14.27 -11.13
CA SER A 257 6.51 -13.91 -12.56
C SER A 257 6.21 -12.43 -12.80
N ARG A 258 5.37 -11.79 -11.99
CA ARG A 258 5.17 -10.33 -12.05
C ARG A 258 6.45 -9.58 -11.75
N ARG A 259 7.17 -9.99 -10.70
CA ARG A 259 8.44 -9.38 -10.32
C ARG A 259 9.51 -9.51 -11.41
N GLU A 260 9.58 -10.65 -12.11
CA GLU A 260 10.48 -10.83 -13.25
C GLU A 260 10.09 -9.91 -14.41
N ALA A 261 8.81 -9.80 -14.73
CA ALA A 261 8.32 -8.91 -15.78
C ALA A 261 8.65 -7.44 -15.49
N SER A 262 8.46 -6.98 -14.25
CA SER A 262 8.80 -5.61 -13.86
C SER A 262 10.31 -5.32 -13.97
N ARG A 263 11.18 -6.29 -13.68
CA ARG A 263 12.64 -6.14 -13.84
C ARG A 263 13.06 -6.01 -15.31
N THR A 264 12.47 -6.80 -16.18
CA THR A 264 12.78 -6.77 -17.63
C THR A 264 12.32 -5.49 -18.32
N ASP A 265 11.27 -4.84 -17.81
CA ASP A 265 10.80 -3.53 -18.32
C ASP A 265 11.72 -2.39 -17.88
N THR A 266 12.22 -2.44 -16.64
CA THR A 266 13.14 -1.42 -16.11
C THR A 266 14.48 -1.45 -16.84
N ASP A 267 14.95 -2.64 -17.21
CA ASP A 267 16.22 -2.81 -17.97
C ASP A 267 16.12 -2.35 -19.44
N LYS A 268 14.89 -2.15 -19.96
CA LYS A 268 14.65 -1.67 -21.33
C LYS A 268 14.53 -0.16 -21.48
N ILE A 269 14.55 0.61 -20.38
CA ILE A 269 14.54 2.08 -20.46
C ILE A 269 15.96 2.52 -20.87
N PRO A 270 16.15 3.04 -22.09
CA PRO A 270 17.47 3.52 -22.51
C PRO A 270 17.84 4.72 -21.64
N VAL A 271 19.01 4.65 -21.00
CA VAL A 271 19.62 5.80 -20.33
C VAL A 271 19.85 6.87 -21.39
N ALA A 272 18.92 7.82 -21.50
CA ALA A 272 19.05 8.93 -22.42
C ALA A 272 20.27 9.77 -22.06
N GLY A 273 21.29 9.64 -22.92
CA GLY A 273 22.32 10.64 -23.23
C GLY A 273 22.98 11.38 -22.07
N ARG A 274 24.11 10.87 -21.58
CA ARG A 274 25.16 11.79 -21.14
C ARG A 274 25.57 12.64 -22.36
N ARG A 275 25.11 13.87 -22.40
CA ARG A 275 25.78 14.89 -23.22
C ARG A 275 27.11 15.19 -22.52
N ASN A 276 28.19 14.81 -23.19
CA ASN A 276 29.50 15.41 -22.97
C ASN A 276 29.43 16.81 -23.61
N ASP A 277 29.56 17.84 -22.81
CA ASP A 277 30.08 19.15 -23.19
C ASP A 277 31.06 19.59 -22.09
#